data_c3a87fa0c72210b9eb2baaaa4a4e7829
#
_entry.id   c3a87fa0c72210b9eb2baaaa4a4e7829
#
_cell.length_a   1.000
_cell.length_b   1.000
_cell.length_c   1.000
_cell.angle_alpha   90.00
_cell.angle_beta   90.00
_cell.angle_gamma   90.00
#
_symmetry.space_group_name_H-M   'P 1'
#
loop_
_entity.id
_entity.type
_entity.pdbx_description
1 polymer ?
#
loop_
_entity_poly.entity_id
_entity_poly.type
_entity_poly.pdbx_seq_one_letter_code
_entity_poly.pdbx_strand_id
1 'polypeptide(L)'
;QPIYTLAFSNGLIACLVFLGIGTLLDVGYVMQRPFRSMFLAVCAELGTLVAFPLGVLMGLPAKQAAATATIGGADGPMVLFASLILAPEIFVPITVVGYLYLGLTYGGYPYLIKIMVPKRLRAIQMPAETTRPIAAGEKMVFAVLTCVLLSLLFPVAAPLFLALFLGVIVRESGLNYFYDLFSNQILYGATFFLGLVLGVLCEANTILHPKVLI
;
A
#
# COMPACT_ATOMS: atom_id res chain seq x y z
N GLN A 1 4.39 -11.63 -22.68
CA GLN A 1 5.65 -10.92 -22.34
C GLN A 1 5.57 -9.39 -22.55
N PRO A 2 5.10 -8.79 -23.67
CA PRO A 2 5.10 -7.33 -23.85
C PRO A 2 4.29 -6.56 -22.79
N ILE A 3 3.12 -7.06 -22.41
CA ILE A 3 2.27 -6.45 -21.38
C ILE A 3 2.95 -6.49 -20.02
N TYR A 4 3.59 -7.62 -19.68
CA TYR A 4 4.35 -7.75 -18.45
C TYR A 4 5.50 -6.73 -18.37
N THR A 5 6.27 -6.61 -19.45
CA THR A 5 7.40 -5.69 -19.53
C THR A 5 6.96 -4.23 -19.43
N LEU A 6 5.88 -3.86 -20.12
CA LEU A 6 5.37 -2.49 -20.12
C LEU A 6 4.72 -2.09 -18.80
N ALA A 7 3.94 -2.98 -18.19
CA ALA A 7 3.07 -2.64 -17.06
C ALA A 7 3.68 -2.98 -15.69
N PHE A 8 4.47 -4.06 -15.60
CA PHE A 8 4.99 -4.55 -14.33
C PHE A 8 6.46 -4.27 -14.12
N SER A 9 7.32 -4.53 -15.09
CA SER A 9 8.78 -4.43 -14.88
C SER A 9 9.26 -3.02 -14.55
N ASN A 10 8.50 -1.99 -14.87
CA ASN A 10 8.80 -0.59 -14.57
C ASN A 10 7.98 -0.01 -13.42
N GLY A 11 7.14 -0.81 -12.72
CA GLY A 11 6.32 -0.36 -11.60
C GLY A 11 5.14 0.57 -11.97
N LEU A 12 4.81 0.71 -13.26
CA LEU A 12 3.77 1.62 -13.74
C LEU A 12 2.40 1.35 -13.09
N ILE A 13 1.98 0.08 -13.03
CA ILE A 13 0.68 -0.27 -12.42
C ILE A 13 0.65 0.11 -10.94
N ALA A 14 1.73 -0.13 -10.20
CA ALA A 14 1.81 0.27 -8.80
C ALA A 14 1.65 1.80 -8.66
N CYS A 15 2.34 2.59 -9.49
CA CYS A 15 2.20 4.05 -9.48
C CYS A 15 0.77 4.51 -9.83
N LEU A 16 0.10 3.89 -10.80
CA LEU A 16 -1.29 4.22 -11.16
C LEU A 16 -2.27 3.91 -10.02
N VAL A 17 -2.07 2.81 -9.32
CA VAL A 17 -2.87 2.47 -8.13
C VAL A 17 -2.61 3.48 -7.01
N PHE A 18 -1.35 3.84 -6.73
CA PHE A 18 -1.01 4.87 -5.74
C PHE A 18 -1.59 6.25 -6.08
N LEU A 19 -1.62 6.62 -7.36
CA LEU A 19 -2.26 7.84 -7.84
C LEU A 19 -3.75 7.85 -7.49
N GLY A 20 -4.46 6.75 -7.79
CA GLY A 20 -5.87 6.61 -7.45
C GLY A 20 -6.12 6.60 -5.94
N ILE A 21 -5.31 5.86 -5.16
CA ILE A 21 -5.39 5.87 -3.69
C ILE A 21 -5.16 7.27 -3.14
N GLY A 22 -4.20 8.03 -3.69
CA GLY A 22 -3.92 9.40 -3.30
C GLY A 22 -5.14 10.31 -3.39
N THR A 23 -5.99 10.14 -4.41
CA THR A 23 -7.24 10.91 -4.53
C THR A 23 -8.26 10.57 -3.43
N LEU A 24 -8.19 9.38 -2.84
CA LEU A 24 -9.07 8.95 -1.76
C LEU A 24 -8.55 9.35 -0.37
N LEU A 25 -7.25 9.67 -0.27
CA LEU A 25 -6.57 9.94 0.98
C LEU A 25 -6.82 11.36 1.49
N ASP A 26 -7.36 11.50 2.71
CA ASP A 26 -7.46 12.79 3.39
C ASP A 26 -6.30 13.00 4.36
N VAL A 27 -5.32 13.80 3.92
CA VAL A 27 -4.14 14.14 4.73
C VAL A 27 -4.46 15.04 5.93
N GLY A 28 -5.65 15.60 5.99
CA GLY A 28 -6.09 16.45 7.10
C GLY A 28 -6.01 15.76 8.46
N TYR A 29 -6.30 14.45 8.53
CA TYR A 29 -6.15 13.67 9.77
C TYR A 29 -4.71 13.61 10.28
N VAL A 30 -3.76 13.42 9.37
CA VAL A 30 -2.33 13.38 9.70
C VAL A 30 -1.86 14.74 10.19
N MET A 31 -2.29 15.81 9.51
CA MET A 31 -1.91 17.20 9.86
C MET A 31 -2.48 17.64 11.20
N GLN A 32 -3.71 17.23 11.54
CA GLN A 32 -4.34 17.59 12.81
C GLN A 32 -3.67 16.93 14.03
N ARG A 33 -3.26 15.67 13.89
CA ARG A 33 -2.69 14.88 14.98
C ARG A 33 -1.52 14.01 14.53
N PRO A 34 -0.39 14.62 14.16
CA PRO A 34 0.73 13.92 13.52
C PRO A 34 1.29 12.78 14.41
N PHE A 35 1.53 13.04 15.69
CA PHE A 35 2.07 12.01 16.60
C PHE A 35 1.14 10.82 16.80
N ARG A 36 -0.18 11.05 16.86
CA ARG A 36 -1.18 9.99 16.99
C ARG A 36 -1.25 9.15 15.71
N SER A 37 -1.24 9.82 14.56
CA SER A 37 -1.24 9.16 13.25
C SER A 37 0.04 8.34 13.04
N MET A 38 1.21 8.89 13.40
CA MET A 38 2.48 8.17 13.34
C MET A 38 2.49 6.94 14.25
N PHE A 39 2.00 7.06 15.48
CA PHE A 39 1.91 5.93 16.41
C PHE A 39 1.01 4.81 15.85
N LEU A 40 -0.16 5.17 15.31
CA LEU A 40 -1.07 4.21 14.68
C LEU A 40 -0.44 3.55 13.44
N ALA A 41 0.28 4.32 12.62
CA ALA A 41 0.99 3.79 11.46
C ALA A 41 2.07 2.77 11.87
N VAL A 42 2.88 3.07 12.90
CA VAL A 42 3.86 2.12 13.45
C VAL A 42 3.18 0.84 13.96
N CYS A 43 2.05 0.98 14.65
CA CYS A 43 1.28 -0.18 15.11
C CYS A 43 0.74 -1.01 13.94
N ALA A 44 0.31 -0.38 12.84
CA ALA A 44 -0.15 -1.07 11.64
C ALA A 44 0.99 -1.84 10.95
N GLU A 45 2.21 -1.31 11.00
CA GLU A 45 3.40 -1.90 10.37
C GLU A 45 4.14 -2.92 11.27
N LEU A 46 3.62 -3.26 12.45
CA LEU A 46 4.26 -4.25 13.33
C LEU A 46 4.45 -5.61 12.64
N GLY A 47 3.53 -5.99 11.74
CA GLY A 47 3.66 -7.21 10.95
C GLY A 47 4.95 -7.22 10.11
N THR A 48 5.23 -6.14 9.38
CA THR A 48 6.44 -5.96 8.58
C THR A 48 7.70 -6.00 9.46
N LEU A 49 7.67 -5.28 10.59
CA LEU A 49 8.81 -5.19 11.52
C LEU A 49 9.16 -6.54 12.16
N VAL A 50 8.18 -7.41 12.39
CA VAL A 50 8.40 -8.75 12.96
C VAL A 50 8.76 -9.75 11.86
N ALA A 51 8.13 -9.68 10.70
CA ALA A 51 8.35 -10.63 9.60
C ALA A 51 9.77 -10.54 9.03
N PHE A 52 10.37 -9.35 8.96
CA PHE A 52 11.73 -9.17 8.45
C PHE A 52 12.79 -9.97 9.22
N PRO A 53 12.96 -9.76 10.54
CA PRO A 53 13.95 -10.54 11.30
C PRO A 53 13.63 -12.04 11.32
N LEU A 54 12.37 -12.44 11.33
CA LEU A 54 11.99 -13.86 11.23
C LEU A 54 12.42 -14.44 9.90
N GLY A 55 12.22 -13.77 8.77
CA GLY A 55 12.67 -14.22 7.47
C GLY A 55 14.20 -14.40 7.42
N VAL A 56 14.96 -13.48 7.99
CA VAL A 56 16.43 -13.60 8.09
C VAL A 56 16.83 -14.79 8.97
N LEU A 57 16.17 -15.01 10.10
CA LEU A 57 16.41 -16.15 10.99
C LEU A 57 16.10 -17.50 10.32
N MET A 58 15.11 -17.52 9.41
CA MET A 58 14.76 -18.69 8.60
C MET A 58 15.73 -18.94 7.44
N GLY A 59 16.76 -18.08 7.28
CA GLY A 59 17.81 -18.26 6.28
C GLY A 59 17.55 -17.56 4.95
N LEU A 60 16.55 -16.68 4.85
CA LEU A 60 16.34 -15.89 3.64
C LEU A 60 17.43 -14.81 3.53
N PRO A 61 17.96 -14.55 2.33
CA PRO A 61 18.79 -13.38 2.07
C PRO A 61 18.06 -12.09 2.49
N ALA A 62 18.76 -11.11 3.04
CA ALA A 62 18.17 -9.89 3.58
C ALA A 62 17.23 -9.16 2.60
N LYS A 63 17.56 -9.14 1.31
CA LYS A 63 16.69 -8.54 0.27
C LYS A 63 15.37 -9.30 0.09
N GLN A 64 15.42 -10.63 0.08
CA GLN A 64 14.24 -11.48 -0.03
C GLN A 64 13.39 -11.39 1.25
N ALA A 65 14.03 -11.42 2.42
CA ALA A 65 13.34 -11.24 3.71
C ALA A 65 12.65 -9.87 3.78
N ALA A 66 13.29 -8.80 3.31
CA ALA A 66 12.69 -7.46 3.25
C ALA A 66 11.50 -7.41 2.29
N ALA A 67 11.63 -7.96 1.08
CA ALA A 67 10.53 -8.01 0.12
C ALA A 67 9.34 -8.82 0.66
N THR A 68 9.58 -9.98 1.27
CA THR A 68 8.53 -10.82 1.87
C THR A 68 7.87 -10.11 3.06
N ALA A 69 8.64 -9.42 3.89
CA ALA A 69 8.13 -8.70 5.06
C ALA A 69 7.13 -7.59 4.71
N THR A 70 7.23 -6.98 3.51
CA THR A 70 6.28 -5.94 3.08
C THR A 70 4.84 -6.43 2.99
N ILE A 71 4.61 -7.74 2.88
CA ILE A 71 3.26 -8.34 2.94
C ILE A 71 2.59 -8.02 4.29
N GLY A 72 3.36 -7.93 5.37
CA GLY A 72 2.86 -7.65 6.72
C GLY A 72 2.18 -6.29 6.87
N GLY A 73 2.55 -5.30 6.05
CA GLY A 73 1.92 -3.98 6.01
C GLY A 73 0.57 -3.95 5.27
N ALA A 74 0.20 -5.05 4.62
CA ALA A 74 -1.06 -5.20 3.87
C ALA A 74 -1.29 -4.13 2.78
N ASP A 75 -0.21 -3.59 2.22
CA ASP A 75 -0.23 -2.63 1.11
C ASP A 75 0.19 -3.32 -0.21
N GLY A 76 -0.80 -3.76 -0.98
CA GLY A 76 -0.58 -4.50 -2.23
C GLY A 76 0.36 -3.82 -3.21
N PRO A 77 0.14 -2.55 -3.60
CA PRO A 77 1.02 -1.82 -4.51
C PRO A 77 2.46 -1.68 -4.01
N MET A 78 2.65 -1.50 -2.69
CA MET A 78 3.99 -1.46 -2.09
C MET A 78 4.68 -2.82 -2.15
N VAL A 79 3.94 -3.92 -1.89
CA VAL A 79 4.45 -5.29 -2.02
C VAL A 79 4.94 -5.55 -3.44
N LEU A 80 4.16 -5.16 -4.45
CA LEU A 80 4.56 -5.25 -5.86
C LEU A 80 5.87 -4.52 -6.14
N PHE A 81 5.90 -3.25 -5.77
CA PHE A 81 7.04 -2.39 -6.04
C PHE A 81 8.30 -2.87 -5.33
N ALA A 82 8.19 -3.17 -4.02
CA ALA A 82 9.30 -3.64 -3.23
C ALA A 82 9.85 -4.99 -3.72
N SER A 83 8.98 -5.94 -4.07
CA SER A 83 9.40 -7.25 -4.56
C SER A 83 10.07 -7.18 -5.93
N LEU A 84 9.60 -6.30 -6.83
CA LEU A 84 10.27 -6.09 -8.13
C LEU A 84 11.70 -5.56 -7.99
N ILE A 85 11.94 -4.70 -7.01
CA ILE A 85 13.25 -4.05 -6.82
C ILE A 85 14.18 -4.90 -5.96
N LEU A 86 13.67 -5.46 -4.86
CA LEU A 86 14.50 -6.13 -3.86
C LEU A 86 14.75 -7.61 -4.18
N ALA A 87 13.75 -8.30 -4.76
CA ALA A 87 13.77 -9.73 -4.97
C ALA A 87 12.99 -10.16 -6.24
N PRO A 88 13.42 -9.72 -7.44
CA PRO A 88 12.71 -10.01 -8.68
C PRO A 88 12.61 -11.51 -8.96
N GLU A 89 13.53 -12.32 -8.46
CA GLU A 89 13.56 -13.78 -8.60
C GLU A 89 12.42 -14.50 -7.87
N ILE A 90 11.87 -13.90 -6.80
CA ILE A 90 10.72 -14.41 -6.05
C ILE A 90 9.51 -13.46 -6.10
N PHE A 91 9.50 -12.55 -7.08
CA PHE A 91 8.42 -11.57 -7.28
C PHE A 91 7.04 -12.22 -7.40
N VAL A 92 6.92 -13.25 -8.25
CA VAL A 92 5.64 -13.91 -8.50
C VAL A 92 5.09 -14.58 -7.24
N PRO A 93 5.85 -15.43 -6.51
CA PRO A 93 5.39 -15.99 -5.24
C PRO A 93 4.97 -14.93 -4.22
N ILE A 94 5.81 -13.92 -3.98
CA ILE A 94 5.52 -12.85 -3.01
C ILE A 94 4.20 -12.15 -3.37
N THR A 95 4.05 -11.81 -4.65
CA THR A 95 2.87 -11.06 -5.11
C THR A 95 1.60 -11.88 -5.00
N VAL A 96 1.63 -13.14 -5.45
CA VAL A 96 0.47 -14.03 -5.36
C VAL A 96 0.06 -14.28 -3.91
N VAL A 97 1.01 -14.64 -3.04
CA VAL A 97 0.75 -14.87 -1.61
C VAL A 97 0.27 -13.58 -0.94
N GLY A 98 0.90 -12.43 -1.25
CA GLY A 98 0.50 -11.12 -0.74
C GLY A 98 -0.95 -10.78 -1.07
N TYR A 99 -1.38 -10.96 -2.32
CA TYR A 99 -2.77 -10.68 -2.71
C TYR A 99 -3.77 -11.69 -2.18
N LEU A 100 -3.40 -12.98 -2.06
CA LEU A 100 -4.22 -13.97 -1.36
C LEU A 100 -4.40 -13.59 0.11
N TYR A 101 -3.32 -13.18 0.78
CA TYR A 101 -3.35 -12.70 2.16
C TYR A 101 -4.25 -11.46 2.31
N LEU A 102 -4.14 -10.48 1.42
CA LEU A 102 -5.00 -9.30 1.41
C LEU A 102 -6.47 -9.67 1.26
N GLY A 103 -6.81 -10.59 0.34
CA GLY A 103 -8.17 -11.09 0.16
C GLY A 103 -8.72 -11.76 1.41
N LEU A 104 -7.90 -12.59 2.05
CA LEU A 104 -8.24 -13.30 3.29
C LEU A 104 -8.40 -12.32 4.46
N THR A 105 -7.54 -11.32 4.56
CA THR A 105 -7.60 -10.27 5.58
C THR A 105 -8.85 -9.43 5.41
N TYR A 106 -9.16 -9.02 4.18
CA TYR A 106 -10.37 -8.24 3.89
C TYR A 106 -11.65 -8.97 4.28
N GLY A 107 -11.79 -10.25 3.90
CA GLY A 107 -12.93 -11.08 4.27
C GLY A 107 -12.98 -11.48 5.75
N GLY A 108 -11.82 -11.69 6.37
CA GLY A 108 -11.68 -12.12 7.77
C GLY A 108 -11.67 -10.99 8.79
N TYR A 109 -11.39 -9.77 8.39
CA TYR A 109 -11.22 -8.61 9.27
C TYR A 109 -12.40 -8.36 10.23
N PRO A 110 -13.68 -8.43 9.81
CA PRO A 110 -14.80 -8.27 10.73
C PRO A 110 -14.84 -9.32 11.84
N TYR A 111 -14.40 -10.54 11.55
CA TYR A 111 -14.33 -11.62 12.53
C TYR A 111 -13.17 -11.41 13.51
N LEU A 112 -12.00 -11.04 13.01
CA LEU A 112 -10.84 -10.71 13.84
C LEU A 112 -11.14 -9.57 14.81
N ILE A 113 -11.80 -8.50 14.35
CA ILE A 113 -12.23 -7.40 15.22
C ILE A 113 -13.20 -7.91 16.30
N LYS A 114 -14.13 -8.79 15.96
CA LYS A 114 -15.08 -9.34 16.95
C LYS A 114 -14.38 -10.17 18.03
N ILE A 115 -13.31 -10.87 17.68
CA ILE A 115 -12.52 -11.70 18.60
C ILE A 115 -11.61 -10.82 19.47
N MET A 116 -10.87 -9.89 18.85
CA MET A 116 -9.84 -9.12 19.52
C MET A 116 -10.38 -7.93 20.31
N VAL A 117 -11.51 -7.33 19.86
CA VAL A 117 -12.07 -6.12 20.47
C VAL A 117 -13.40 -6.42 21.12
N PRO A 118 -13.54 -6.33 22.46
CA PRO A 118 -14.80 -6.56 23.18
C PRO A 118 -15.91 -5.63 22.69
N LYS A 119 -17.17 -6.08 22.76
CA LYS A 119 -18.35 -5.30 22.34
C LYS A 119 -18.39 -3.90 22.94
N ARG A 120 -17.99 -3.76 24.23
CA ARG A 120 -17.95 -2.49 24.94
C ARG A 120 -17.06 -1.45 24.26
N LEU A 121 -15.89 -1.86 23.78
CA LEU A 121 -14.95 -0.95 23.09
C LEU A 121 -15.39 -0.64 21.66
N ARG A 122 -16.02 -1.61 20.98
CA ARG A 122 -16.56 -1.41 19.63
C ARG A 122 -17.77 -0.48 19.57
N ALA A 123 -18.51 -0.34 20.67
CA ALA A 123 -19.68 0.51 20.80
C ALA A 123 -19.36 1.97 21.14
N ILE A 124 -18.10 2.32 21.41
CA ILE A 124 -17.67 3.68 21.71
C ILE A 124 -17.85 4.53 20.46
N GLN A 125 -18.74 5.51 20.50
CA GLN A 125 -18.83 6.53 19.46
C GLN A 125 -17.65 7.49 19.63
N MET A 126 -16.87 7.63 18.55
CA MET A 126 -15.85 8.66 18.50
C MET A 126 -16.54 10.03 18.47
N PRO A 127 -16.26 10.94 19.42
CA PRO A 127 -16.81 12.28 19.36
C PRO A 127 -16.37 12.94 18.06
N ALA A 128 -17.31 13.63 17.38
CA ALA A 128 -16.98 14.48 16.26
C ALA A 128 -15.96 15.53 16.78
N GLU A 129 -14.73 15.42 16.33
CA GLU A 129 -13.69 16.33 16.79
C GLU A 129 -13.96 17.71 16.20
N THR A 130 -14.18 18.70 17.07
CA THR A 130 -14.26 20.11 16.73
C THR A 130 -12.87 20.69 16.45
N THR A 131 -12.13 20.05 15.55
CA THR A 131 -10.85 20.55 15.09
C THR A 131 -11.07 21.54 13.94
N ARG A 132 -10.25 22.58 13.90
CA ARG A 132 -10.29 23.58 12.82
C ARG A 132 -10.18 22.85 11.47
N PRO A 133 -11.09 23.08 10.52
CA PRO A 133 -10.95 22.51 9.19
C PRO A 133 -9.68 23.05 8.54
N ILE A 134 -8.84 22.15 8.05
CA ILE A 134 -7.60 22.52 7.35
C ILE A 134 -7.98 22.93 5.93
N ALA A 135 -7.49 24.09 5.49
CA ALA A 135 -7.76 24.57 4.15
C ALA A 135 -7.09 23.68 3.07
N ALA A 136 -7.74 23.56 1.91
CA ALA A 136 -7.23 22.77 0.78
C ALA A 136 -5.81 23.19 0.37
N GLY A 137 -5.51 24.52 0.39
CA GLY A 137 -4.17 25.03 0.13
C GLY A 137 -3.12 24.54 1.12
N GLU A 138 -3.44 24.47 2.41
CA GLU A 138 -2.53 23.94 3.45
C GLU A 138 -2.24 22.45 3.20
N LYS A 139 -3.24 21.66 2.82
CA LYS A 139 -3.09 20.25 2.47
C LYS A 139 -2.24 20.04 1.21
N MET A 140 -2.42 20.89 0.18
CA MET A 140 -1.60 20.83 -1.02
C MET A 140 -0.13 21.17 -0.73
N VAL A 141 0.13 22.21 0.06
CA VAL A 141 1.51 22.56 0.48
C VAL A 141 2.13 21.42 1.28
N PHE A 142 1.39 20.83 2.22
CA PHE A 142 1.84 19.66 2.97
C PHE A 142 2.18 18.50 2.03
N ALA A 143 1.32 18.19 1.06
CA ALA A 143 1.53 17.12 0.11
C ALA A 143 2.80 17.31 -0.72
N VAL A 144 3.05 18.53 -1.23
CA VAL A 144 4.26 18.86 -2.01
C VAL A 144 5.51 18.74 -1.14
N LEU A 145 5.52 19.35 0.05
CA LEU A 145 6.68 19.33 0.93
C LEU A 145 7.01 17.89 1.39
N THR A 146 6.00 17.12 1.75
CA THR A 146 6.18 15.71 2.16
C THR A 146 6.66 14.85 0.99
N CYS A 147 6.11 15.05 -0.20
CA CYS A 147 6.56 14.36 -1.41
C CYS A 147 8.05 14.62 -1.69
N VAL A 148 8.47 15.88 -1.67
CA VAL A 148 9.87 16.26 -1.89
C VAL A 148 10.77 15.66 -0.81
N LEU A 149 10.39 15.80 0.46
CA LEU A 149 11.18 15.26 1.58
C LEU A 149 11.35 13.74 1.48
N LEU A 150 10.26 13.00 1.27
CA LEU A 150 10.30 11.54 1.17
C LEU A 150 11.06 11.07 -0.07
N SER A 151 10.93 11.78 -1.20
CA SER A 151 11.67 11.43 -2.42
C SER A 151 13.18 11.67 -2.27
N LEU A 152 13.60 12.66 -1.49
CA LEU A 152 15.00 12.88 -1.17
C LEU A 152 15.55 11.83 -0.19
N LEU A 153 14.76 11.43 0.80
CA LEU A 153 15.16 10.41 1.78
C LEU A 153 15.18 8.99 1.16
N PHE A 154 14.24 8.70 0.28
CA PHE A 154 14.06 7.38 -0.34
C PHE A 154 13.95 7.50 -1.87
N PRO A 155 15.04 7.79 -2.59
CA PRO A 155 15.00 8.04 -4.04
C PRO A 155 14.42 6.87 -4.85
N VAL A 156 14.62 5.65 -4.39
CA VAL A 156 14.12 4.43 -5.05
C VAL A 156 12.58 4.39 -5.07
N ALA A 157 11.93 4.88 -4.01
CA ALA A 157 10.47 4.93 -3.89
C ALA A 157 9.86 6.25 -4.39
N ALA A 158 10.67 7.18 -4.89
CA ALA A 158 10.22 8.50 -5.36
C ALA A 158 9.05 8.44 -6.37
N PRO A 159 9.00 7.51 -7.35
CA PRO A 159 7.86 7.40 -8.26
C PRO A 159 6.54 7.12 -7.56
N LEU A 160 6.56 6.28 -6.49
CA LEU A 160 5.36 5.97 -5.71
C LEU A 160 4.90 7.18 -4.90
N PHE A 161 5.82 7.90 -4.24
CA PHE A 161 5.49 9.11 -3.51
C PHE A 161 4.93 10.18 -4.43
N LEU A 162 5.55 10.39 -5.60
CA LEU A 162 5.06 11.33 -6.59
C LEU A 162 3.63 10.99 -7.02
N ALA A 163 3.35 9.74 -7.33
CA ALA A 163 2.04 9.28 -7.73
C ALA A 163 0.99 9.49 -6.62
N LEU A 164 1.31 9.09 -5.38
CA LEU A 164 0.43 9.24 -4.22
C LEU A 164 0.09 10.71 -3.95
N PHE A 165 1.09 11.56 -3.81
CA PHE A 165 0.88 12.96 -3.48
C PHE A 165 0.31 13.78 -4.62
N LEU A 166 0.54 13.39 -5.89
CA LEU A 166 -0.16 13.96 -7.03
C LEU A 166 -1.67 13.68 -6.92
N GLY A 167 -2.07 12.46 -6.52
CA GLY A 167 -3.45 12.14 -6.24
C GLY A 167 -4.06 13.03 -5.15
N VAL A 168 -3.33 13.23 -4.04
CA VAL A 168 -3.77 14.14 -2.96
C VAL A 168 -3.96 15.58 -3.47
N ILE A 169 -3.01 16.08 -4.28
CA ILE A 169 -3.11 17.43 -4.87
C ILE A 169 -4.33 17.54 -5.77
N VAL A 170 -4.59 16.55 -6.61
CA VAL A 170 -5.77 16.54 -7.49
C VAL A 170 -7.06 16.57 -6.67
N ARG A 171 -7.14 15.80 -5.58
CA ARG A 171 -8.28 15.84 -4.66
C ARG A 171 -8.53 17.23 -4.10
N GLU A 172 -7.51 17.87 -3.58
CA GLU A 172 -7.63 19.16 -2.90
C GLU A 172 -7.70 20.36 -3.87
N SER A 173 -7.36 20.16 -5.15
CA SER A 173 -7.40 21.22 -6.17
C SER A 173 -8.83 21.61 -6.62
N GLY A 174 -9.82 20.77 -6.31
CA GLY A 174 -11.21 20.96 -6.76
C GLY A 174 -11.44 20.62 -8.24
N LEU A 175 -10.47 20.00 -8.91
CA LEU A 175 -10.58 19.53 -10.30
C LEU A 175 -11.39 18.23 -10.38
N ASN A 176 -12.71 18.30 -10.20
CA ASN A 176 -13.60 17.15 -10.07
C ASN A 176 -13.45 16.14 -11.22
N TYR A 177 -13.26 16.62 -12.45
CA TYR A 177 -13.08 15.74 -13.60
C TYR A 177 -11.86 14.81 -13.45
N PHE A 178 -10.71 15.35 -13.03
CA PHE A 178 -9.50 14.55 -12.81
C PHE A 178 -9.62 13.70 -11.55
N TYR A 179 -10.29 14.19 -10.51
CA TYR A 179 -10.60 13.40 -9.33
C TYR A 179 -11.39 12.13 -9.71
N ASP A 180 -12.49 12.27 -10.46
CA ASP A 180 -13.32 11.15 -10.90
C ASP A 180 -12.57 10.21 -11.83
N LEU A 181 -11.74 10.75 -12.73
CA LEU A 181 -10.91 9.95 -13.62
C LEU A 181 -9.93 9.07 -12.84
N PHE A 182 -9.22 9.63 -11.86
CA PHE A 182 -8.18 8.91 -11.11
C PHE A 182 -8.76 7.99 -10.05
N SER A 183 -9.78 8.42 -9.32
CA SER A 183 -10.39 7.64 -8.24
C SER A 183 -11.22 6.45 -8.74
N ASN A 184 -11.85 6.58 -9.89
CA ASN A 184 -12.73 5.53 -10.44
C ASN A 184 -12.09 4.80 -11.61
N GLN A 185 -11.80 5.48 -12.72
CA GLN A 185 -11.42 4.80 -13.95
C GLN A 185 -10.01 4.25 -13.88
N ILE A 186 -9.03 5.07 -13.48
CA ILE A 186 -7.62 4.65 -13.45
C ILE A 186 -7.38 3.67 -12.32
N LEU A 187 -7.87 3.93 -11.12
CA LEU A 187 -7.69 3.05 -9.97
C LEU A 187 -8.29 1.65 -10.23
N TYR A 188 -9.56 1.59 -10.64
CA TYR A 188 -10.21 0.30 -10.88
C TYR A 188 -9.65 -0.39 -12.13
N GLY A 189 -9.32 0.37 -13.19
CA GLY A 189 -8.67 -0.18 -14.38
C GLY A 189 -7.30 -0.77 -14.06
N ALA A 190 -6.45 -0.04 -13.35
CA ALA A 190 -5.13 -0.53 -12.93
C ALA A 190 -5.26 -1.77 -12.03
N THR A 191 -6.19 -1.77 -11.08
CA THR A 191 -6.45 -2.91 -10.18
C THR A 191 -6.96 -4.13 -10.97
N PHE A 192 -7.85 -3.94 -11.94
CA PHE A 192 -8.34 -5.01 -12.80
C PHE A 192 -7.21 -5.66 -13.61
N PHE A 193 -6.39 -4.85 -14.29
CA PHE A 193 -5.25 -5.36 -15.06
C PHE A 193 -4.21 -6.03 -14.17
N LEU A 194 -3.99 -5.49 -12.97
CA LEU A 194 -3.15 -6.10 -11.95
C LEU A 194 -3.64 -7.51 -11.60
N GLY A 195 -4.91 -7.66 -11.26
CA GLY A 195 -5.51 -8.95 -10.91
C GLY A 195 -5.45 -9.95 -12.08
N LEU A 196 -5.71 -9.50 -13.30
CA LEU A 196 -5.65 -10.32 -14.50
C LEU A 196 -4.23 -10.87 -14.76
N VAL A 197 -3.22 -10.01 -14.69
CA VAL A 197 -1.82 -10.44 -14.92
C VAL A 197 -1.33 -11.33 -13.80
N LEU A 198 -1.68 -11.04 -12.54
CA LEU A 198 -1.35 -11.92 -11.41
C LEU A 198 -2.02 -13.29 -11.55
N GLY A 199 -3.28 -13.34 -11.99
CA GLY A 199 -3.96 -14.59 -12.26
C GLY A 199 -3.24 -15.45 -13.32
N VAL A 200 -2.73 -14.82 -14.38
CA VAL A 200 -1.93 -15.51 -15.41
C VAL A 200 -0.58 -16.00 -14.89
N LEU A 201 0.05 -15.25 -13.96
CA LEU A 201 1.33 -15.62 -13.35
C LEU A 201 1.18 -16.67 -12.24
N CYS A 202 -0.05 -16.98 -11.82
CA CYS A 202 -0.37 -17.89 -10.72
C CYS A 202 -0.23 -19.36 -11.19
N GLU A 203 1.00 -19.81 -11.43
CA GLU A 203 1.29 -21.20 -11.78
C GLU A 203 1.43 -22.05 -10.51
N ALA A 204 0.76 -23.22 -10.50
CA ALA A 204 0.78 -24.15 -9.37
C ALA A 204 2.21 -24.55 -8.97
N ASN A 205 3.10 -24.77 -9.93
CA ASN A 205 4.49 -25.14 -9.68
C ASN A 205 5.27 -24.03 -8.96
N THR A 206 4.94 -22.77 -9.21
CA THR A 206 5.59 -21.62 -8.59
C THR A 206 5.11 -21.43 -7.16
N ILE A 207 3.78 -21.57 -6.92
CA ILE A 207 3.16 -21.33 -5.62
C ILE A 207 3.42 -22.50 -4.65
N LEU A 208 3.37 -23.74 -5.16
CA LEU A 208 3.58 -24.94 -4.34
C LEU A 208 5.07 -25.30 -4.17
N HIS A 209 5.97 -24.43 -4.62
CA HIS A 209 7.41 -24.69 -4.43
C HIS A 209 7.76 -24.64 -2.94
N PRO A 210 8.50 -25.65 -2.40
CA PRO A 210 8.80 -25.72 -0.96
C PRO A 210 9.39 -24.46 -0.35
N LYS A 211 10.22 -23.72 -1.09
CA LYS A 211 10.81 -22.43 -0.64
C LYS A 211 9.79 -21.27 -0.50
N VAL A 212 8.60 -21.43 -1.06
CA VAL A 212 7.53 -20.43 -1.00
C VAL A 212 6.55 -20.75 0.14
N LEU A 213 6.45 -22.03 0.50
CA LEU A 213 5.56 -22.53 1.55
C LEU A 213 6.15 -22.43 2.97
N ILE A 214 7.45 -22.22 3.08
CA ILE A 214 8.18 -22.00 4.34
C ILE A 214 8.28 -20.50 4.62
#